data_e66d4461ab1243eb7914161cd11e2abf
#
_entry.id   e66d4461ab1243eb7914161cd11e2abf
#
_cell.length_a   1.000
_cell.length_b   1.000
_cell.length_c   1.000
_cell.angle_alpha   90.00
_cell.angle_beta   90.00
_cell.angle_gamma   90.00
#
_symmetry.space_group_name_H-M   'P 1'
#
loop_
_entity.id
_entity.type
_entity.pdbx_description
1 polymer ?
#
loop_
_entity_poly.entity_id
_entity_poly.type
_entity_poly.pdbx_seq_one_letter_code
_entity_poly.pdbx_strand_id
1 'polypeptide(L)'
;MRKDEYVTDCADIDDIIVFKRDGSMMITKVASKTFVGKDIIHLAIFKKNDKRTVYNMMYKDGVKGPSYMKRFTVTGVTRDKVYDLANGKKGSKVIYFTANPNGEAEVVTVNLRAVGSVKKLKWDIDFADIIIKGRVSKGNLVTKHAVKRIELKEKGVSTLKPRKIWFDDTIQRLNVDGRGELVG
;
A
#
# COMPACT_ATOMS: atom_id res chain seq x y z
N MET A 1 -8.24 30.27 4.95
CA MET A 1 -9.03 29.21 4.30
C MET A 1 -8.06 28.20 3.69
N ARG A 2 -8.12 26.94 4.08
CA ARG A 2 -7.40 25.88 3.36
C ARG A 2 -8.09 25.70 2.02
N LYS A 3 -7.32 25.75 0.93
CA LYS A 3 -7.84 25.44 -0.40
C LYS A 3 -8.12 23.94 -0.47
N ASP A 4 -9.23 23.57 -1.08
CA ASP A 4 -9.51 22.17 -1.43
C ASP A 4 -8.43 21.68 -2.39
N GLU A 5 -7.97 20.46 -2.19
CA GLU A 5 -6.96 19.81 -3.02
C GLU A 5 -7.65 18.81 -3.93
N TYR A 6 -7.41 18.93 -5.25
CA TYR A 6 -7.88 17.95 -6.22
C TYR A 6 -7.09 16.64 -6.05
N VAL A 7 -7.79 15.52 -5.97
CA VAL A 7 -7.20 14.19 -5.84
C VAL A 7 -7.36 13.39 -7.13
N THR A 8 -8.60 13.17 -7.59
CA THR A 8 -8.93 12.41 -8.79
C THR A 8 -10.38 12.60 -9.17
N ASP A 9 -10.72 12.26 -10.40
CA ASP A 9 -12.12 12.13 -10.84
C ASP A 9 -12.75 10.86 -10.27
N CYS A 10 -14.04 10.87 -10.08
CA CYS A 10 -14.82 9.72 -9.60
C CYS A 10 -16.22 9.69 -10.20
N ALA A 11 -16.84 8.52 -10.16
CA ALA A 11 -18.25 8.33 -10.46
C ALA A 11 -19.09 8.15 -9.19
N ASP A 12 -20.39 8.39 -9.26
CA ASP A 12 -21.31 8.27 -8.11
C ASP A 12 -21.39 6.85 -7.52
N ILE A 13 -20.96 5.87 -8.30
CA ILE A 13 -20.95 4.45 -7.91
C ILE A 13 -19.63 4.01 -7.26
N ASP A 14 -18.61 4.86 -7.30
CA ASP A 14 -17.27 4.52 -6.80
C ASP A 14 -17.24 4.45 -5.27
N ASP A 15 -16.31 3.66 -4.80
CA ASP A 15 -15.84 3.66 -3.42
C ASP A 15 -14.47 4.34 -3.34
N ILE A 16 -14.21 4.99 -2.23
CA ILE A 16 -12.90 5.57 -1.93
C ILE A 16 -12.23 4.81 -0.81
N ILE A 17 -10.93 4.61 -0.95
CA ILE A 17 -10.07 4.06 0.10
C ILE A 17 -9.25 5.19 0.74
N VAL A 18 -9.20 5.19 2.05
CA VAL A 18 -8.48 6.20 2.84
C VAL A 18 -7.52 5.52 3.79
N PHE A 19 -6.27 5.95 3.76
CA PHE A 19 -5.24 5.53 4.71
C PHE A 19 -4.84 6.70 5.59
N LYS A 20 -4.65 6.44 6.88
CA LYS A 20 -4.28 7.45 7.86
C LYS A 20 -2.93 7.18 8.48
N ARG A 21 -2.35 8.22 9.04
CA ARG A 21 -1.01 8.16 9.65
C ARG A 21 -0.92 7.26 10.88
N ASP A 22 -2.02 7.04 11.58
CA ASP A 22 -2.09 6.09 12.71
C ASP A 22 -2.09 4.62 12.29
N GLY A 23 -2.08 4.34 10.99
CA GLY A 23 -2.14 3.00 10.42
C GLY A 23 -3.56 2.49 10.22
N SER A 24 -4.57 3.30 10.42
CA SER A 24 -5.95 2.92 10.12
C SER A 24 -6.28 3.12 8.63
N MET A 25 -7.20 2.31 8.14
CA MET A 25 -7.72 2.33 6.78
C MET A 25 -9.23 2.19 6.79
N MET A 26 -9.90 2.87 5.89
CA MET A 26 -11.35 2.79 5.71
C MET A 26 -11.70 2.85 4.23
N ILE A 27 -12.82 2.19 3.86
CA ILE A 27 -13.45 2.36 2.56
C ILE A 27 -14.85 2.91 2.78
N THR A 28 -15.22 3.91 2.00
CA THR A 28 -16.54 4.52 2.04
C THR A 28 -17.02 4.85 0.63
N LYS A 29 -18.33 4.98 0.47
CA LYS A 29 -18.93 5.37 -0.81
C LYS A 29 -18.66 6.84 -1.12
N VAL A 30 -18.52 7.16 -2.40
CA VAL A 30 -18.51 8.54 -2.86
C VAL A 30 -19.82 9.24 -2.49
N ALA A 31 -19.74 10.41 -1.90
CA ALA A 31 -20.86 11.30 -1.60
C ALA A 31 -20.39 12.77 -1.67
N SER A 32 -21.32 13.68 -1.80
CA SER A 32 -21.04 15.12 -1.92
C SER A 32 -20.22 15.67 -0.74
N LYS A 33 -20.40 15.12 0.44
CA LYS A 33 -19.61 15.41 1.65
C LYS A 33 -19.48 14.14 2.48
N THR A 34 -18.24 13.67 2.64
CA THR A 34 -17.95 12.49 3.47
C THR A 34 -16.84 12.82 4.45
N PHE A 35 -17.09 12.62 5.74
CA PHE A 35 -16.08 12.78 6.77
C PHE A 35 -15.21 11.51 6.84
N VAL A 36 -13.95 11.64 6.50
CA VAL A 36 -12.99 10.52 6.48
C VAL A 36 -11.93 10.60 7.59
N GLY A 37 -12.02 11.60 8.45
CA GLY A 37 -11.13 11.80 9.60
C GLY A 37 -9.97 12.75 9.31
N LYS A 38 -8.97 12.71 10.20
CA LYS A 38 -7.77 13.56 10.15
C LYS A 38 -6.54 12.73 9.78
N ASP A 39 -5.43 13.43 9.48
CA ASP A 39 -4.11 12.84 9.22
C ASP A 39 -4.11 11.78 8.10
N ILE A 40 -4.83 12.09 7.03
CA ILE A 40 -4.88 11.26 5.83
C ILE A 40 -3.50 11.30 5.15
N ILE A 41 -2.98 10.13 4.80
CA ILE A 41 -1.71 9.98 4.07
C ILE A 41 -1.92 9.54 2.63
N HIS A 42 -3.05 8.89 2.32
CA HIS A 42 -3.41 8.50 0.96
C HIS A 42 -4.93 8.36 0.82
N LEU A 43 -5.43 8.81 -0.32
CA LEU A 43 -6.83 8.72 -0.70
C LEU A 43 -6.91 8.43 -2.20
N ALA A 44 -7.70 7.42 -2.59
CA ALA A 44 -7.86 7.02 -3.98
C ALA A 44 -9.20 6.31 -4.21
N ILE A 45 -9.57 6.12 -5.48
CA ILE A 45 -10.68 5.24 -5.86
C ILE A 45 -10.33 3.80 -5.50
N PHE A 46 -11.25 3.12 -4.84
CA PHE A 46 -11.12 1.71 -4.49
C PHE A 46 -11.72 0.81 -5.55
N LYS A 47 -10.94 -0.13 -6.04
CA LYS A 47 -11.40 -1.19 -6.95
C LYS A 47 -11.48 -2.51 -6.21
N LYS A 48 -12.70 -3.00 -6.02
CA LYS A 48 -12.95 -4.29 -5.36
C LYS A 48 -12.24 -5.42 -6.14
N ASN A 49 -11.63 -6.37 -5.40
CA ASN A 49 -10.90 -7.51 -5.95
C ASN A 49 -9.64 -7.14 -6.76
N ASP A 50 -9.19 -5.91 -6.71
CA ASP A 50 -7.93 -5.51 -7.33
C ASP A 50 -6.74 -6.09 -6.53
N LYS A 51 -6.03 -7.03 -7.16
CA LYS A 51 -4.80 -7.63 -6.63
C LYS A 51 -3.53 -7.01 -7.22
N ARG A 52 -3.67 -6.07 -8.16
CA ARG A 52 -2.53 -5.43 -8.80
C ARG A 52 -2.06 -4.19 -8.06
N THR A 53 -2.98 -3.46 -7.41
CA THR A 53 -2.60 -2.34 -6.56
C THR A 53 -2.01 -2.86 -5.27
N VAL A 54 -0.70 -2.67 -5.13
CA VAL A 54 0.09 -3.08 -3.98
C VAL A 54 0.48 -1.85 -3.17
N TYR A 55 0.26 -1.91 -1.87
CA TYR A 55 0.66 -0.88 -0.93
C TYR A 55 1.97 -1.28 -0.24
N ASN A 56 2.97 -0.42 -0.34
CA ASN A 56 4.24 -0.56 0.36
C ASN A 56 4.21 0.35 1.58
N MET A 57 4.42 -0.21 2.76
CA MET A 57 4.26 0.52 4.01
C MET A 57 5.37 0.18 5.00
N MET A 58 5.89 1.21 5.68
CA MET A 58 6.65 1.06 6.91
C MET A 58 5.91 1.77 8.05
N TYR A 59 5.88 1.14 9.21
CA TYR A 59 5.23 1.71 10.38
C TYR A 59 6.01 1.42 11.65
N LYS A 60 5.87 2.30 12.61
CA LYS A 60 6.36 2.12 13.97
C LYS A 60 5.26 1.49 14.83
N ASP A 61 5.59 0.42 15.52
CA ASP A 61 4.64 -0.36 16.34
C ASP A 61 4.57 0.19 17.77
N GLY A 62 3.65 1.14 17.99
CA GLY A 62 3.50 1.86 19.24
C GLY A 62 4.47 3.03 19.41
N VAL A 63 4.41 3.70 20.54
CA VAL A 63 5.16 4.95 20.81
C VAL A 63 6.68 4.75 20.79
N LYS A 64 7.16 3.65 21.39
CA LYS A 64 8.58 3.32 21.52
C LYS A 64 8.97 1.98 20.88
N GLY A 65 8.05 1.38 20.12
CA GLY A 65 8.26 0.05 19.54
C GLY A 65 9.15 0.04 18.30
N PRO A 66 9.44 -1.15 17.79
CA PRO A 66 10.22 -1.34 16.59
C PRO A 66 9.45 -0.89 15.34
N SER A 67 10.18 -0.72 14.25
CA SER A 67 9.60 -0.43 12.93
C SER A 67 9.54 -1.70 12.09
N TYR A 68 8.41 -1.86 11.39
CA TYR A 68 8.15 -2.97 10.47
C TYR A 68 7.89 -2.44 9.08
N MET A 69 8.10 -3.31 8.09
CA MET A 69 7.76 -3.05 6.69
C MET A 69 6.91 -4.17 6.14
N LYS A 70 5.99 -3.83 5.26
CA LYS A 70 5.15 -4.80 4.56
C LYS A 70 4.71 -4.32 3.19
N ARG A 71 4.41 -5.29 2.34
CA ARG A 71 3.68 -5.10 1.09
C ARG A 71 2.37 -5.85 1.17
N PHE A 72 1.28 -5.20 0.80
CA PHE A 72 -0.03 -5.83 0.90
C PHE A 72 -1.00 -5.33 -0.16
N THR A 73 -2.02 -6.14 -0.40
CA THR A 73 -3.18 -5.79 -1.23
C THR A 73 -4.42 -5.66 -0.36
N VAL A 74 -5.38 -4.88 -0.82
CA VAL A 74 -6.70 -4.74 -0.18
C VAL A 74 -7.76 -5.19 -1.18
N THR A 75 -8.32 -6.37 -0.96
CA THR A 75 -9.26 -6.99 -1.91
C THR A 75 -10.70 -7.05 -1.39
N GLY A 76 -10.88 -7.52 -0.17
CA GLY A 76 -12.20 -7.69 0.47
C GLY A 76 -12.30 -6.86 1.75
N VAL A 77 -13.25 -5.93 1.78
CA VAL A 77 -13.49 -5.03 2.91
C VAL A 77 -14.97 -4.68 3.00
N THR A 78 -15.41 -4.37 4.21
CA THR A 78 -16.74 -3.82 4.49
C THR A 78 -16.66 -2.30 4.46
N ARG A 79 -17.59 -1.63 3.79
CA ARG A 79 -17.72 -0.17 3.80
C ARG A 79 -17.91 0.36 5.21
N ASP A 80 -17.39 1.54 5.44
CA ASP A 80 -17.52 2.32 6.69
C ASP A 80 -16.96 1.62 7.94
N LYS A 81 -16.24 0.52 7.74
CA LYS A 81 -15.48 -0.16 8.79
C LYS A 81 -14.02 0.32 8.80
N VAL A 82 -13.53 0.63 9.99
CA VAL A 82 -12.11 0.97 10.19
C VAL A 82 -11.30 -0.31 10.39
N TYR A 83 -10.22 -0.44 9.62
CA TYR A 83 -9.26 -1.53 9.71
C TYR A 83 -7.92 -1.01 10.20
N ASP A 84 -7.26 -1.77 11.06
CA ASP A 84 -5.91 -1.48 11.53
C ASP A 84 -4.88 -2.24 10.70
N LEU A 85 -3.91 -1.50 10.19
CA LEU A 85 -2.78 -2.02 9.41
C LEU A 85 -1.48 -2.07 10.23
N ALA A 86 -1.45 -1.47 11.41
CA ALA A 86 -0.27 -1.24 12.23
C ALA A 86 -0.25 -2.07 13.51
N ASN A 87 -0.86 -3.27 13.50
CA ASN A 87 -0.79 -4.27 14.57
C ASN A 87 -1.50 -3.89 15.89
N GLY A 88 -2.40 -2.90 15.89
CA GLY A 88 -3.32 -2.59 17.00
C GLY A 88 -2.72 -1.87 18.21
N LYS A 89 -1.43 -1.57 18.23
CA LYS A 89 -0.82 -0.86 19.36
C LYS A 89 -1.11 0.63 19.33
N LYS A 90 -1.58 1.17 20.43
CA LYS A 90 -1.78 2.62 20.62
C LYS A 90 -0.47 3.38 20.38
N GLY A 91 -0.55 4.44 19.59
CA GLY A 91 0.61 5.27 19.25
C GLY A 91 1.45 4.73 18.09
N SER A 92 0.98 3.70 17.39
CA SER A 92 1.54 3.28 16.12
C SER A 92 1.45 4.39 15.09
N LYS A 93 2.41 4.46 14.18
CA LYS A 93 2.48 5.52 13.18
C LYS A 93 3.08 5.02 11.88
N VAL A 94 2.42 5.28 10.77
CA VAL A 94 2.98 5.07 9.43
C VAL A 94 4.08 6.09 9.18
N ILE A 95 5.27 5.61 8.84
CA ILE A 95 6.46 6.42 8.58
C ILE A 95 6.85 6.46 7.10
N TYR A 96 6.33 5.53 6.31
CA TYR A 96 6.47 5.50 4.86
C TYR A 96 5.28 4.79 4.23
N PHE A 97 4.78 5.31 3.10
CA PHE A 97 3.63 4.72 2.39
C PHE A 97 3.66 5.06 0.92
N THR A 98 3.44 4.07 0.07
CA THR A 98 3.18 4.25 -1.36
C THR A 98 2.06 3.32 -1.84
N ALA A 99 1.29 3.79 -2.81
CA ALA A 99 0.29 3.00 -3.52
C ALA A 99 0.79 2.73 -4.94
N ASN A 100 0.83 1.47 -5.34
CA ASN A 100 1.51 1.01 -6.55
C ASN A 100 0.55 0.19 -7.42
N PRO A 101 -0.06 0.80 -8.46
CA PRO A 101 -1.15 0.18 -9.23
C PRO A 101 -0.74 -1.04 -10.05
N ASN A 102 0.55 -1.25 -10.28
CA ASN A 102 1.10 -2.43 -10.95
C ASN A 102 2.10 -3.20 -10.08
N GLY A 103 1.99 -3.07 -8.77
CA GLY A 103 2.90 -3.74 -7.84
C GLY A 103 4.34 -3.28 -7.96
N GLU A 104 4.55 -2.00 -8.25
CA GLU A 104 5.88 -1.40 -8.27
C GLU A 104 6.54 -1.52 -6.90
N ALA A 105 7.85 -1.74 -6.90
CA ALA A 105 8.64 -1.84 -5.69
C ALA A 105 9.83 -0.88 -5.77
N GLU A 106 9.79 0.13 -4.94
CA GLU A 106 10.85 1.12 -4.84
C GLU A 106 11.96 0.69 -3.89
N VAL A 107 13.13 1.31 -4.06
CA VAL A 107 14.24 1.23 -3.10
C VAL A 107 14.21 2.49 -2.23
N VAL A 108 14.27 2.30 -0.93
CA VAL A 108 14.28 3.39 0.04
C VAL A 108 15.54 3.33 0.92
N THR A 109 15.97 4.48 1.37
CA THR A 109 17.06 4.62 2.36
C THR A 109 16.45 4.88 3.73
N VAL A 110 16.75 4.02 4.69
CA VAL A 110 16.39 4.20 6.09
C VAL A 110 17.51 4.93 6.83
N ASN A 111 17.18 6.02 7.49
CA ASN A 111 18.09 6.80 8.31
C ASN A 111 17.65 6.71 9.77
N LEU A 112 18.54 6.29 10.67
CA LEU A 112 18.29 6.25 12.10
C LEU A 112 18.70 7.56 12.80
N ARG A 113 18.17 7.76 13.99
CA ARG A 113 18.70 8.77 14.91
C ARG A 113 20.01 8.24 15.50
N ALA A 114 21.03 9.08 15.54
CA ALA A 114 22.27 8.75 16.24
C ALA A 114 22.01 8.75 17.75
N VAL A 115 21.98 7.56 18.34
CA VAL A 115 21.83 7.37 19.78
C VAL A 115 22.79 6.28 20.24
N GLY A 116 23.66 6.60 21.19
CA GLY A 116 24.53 5.65 21.86
C GLY A 116 25.44 4.84 20.91
N SER A 117 25.40 3.52 21.05
CA SER A 117 26.27 2.58 20.35
C SER A 117 25.79 2.11 18.97
N VAL A 118 24.78 2.74 18.37
CA VAL A 118 24.26 2.34 17.05
C VAL A 118 25.31 2.62 15.99
N LYS A 119 25.94 1.55 15.47
CA LYS A 119 27.03 1.65 14.49
C LYS A 119 26.56 1.94 13.07
N LYS A 120 25.43 1.35 12.65
CA LYS A 120 24.87 1.50 11.30
C LYS A 120 23.65 2.41 11.33
N LEU A 121 23.86 3.66 10.89
CA LEU A 121 22.82 4.69 10.92
C LEU A 121 22.05 4.84 9.61
N LYS A 122 22.51 4.21 8.53
CA LYS A 122 21.92 4.34 7.20
C LYS A 122 22.08 3.07 6.40
N TRP A 123 21.01 2.61 5.73
CA TRP A 123 21.06 1.52 4.75
C TRP A 123 19.86 1.59 3.79
N ASP A 124 20.00 0.88 2.68
CA ASP A 124 18.94 0.78 1.67
C ASP A 124 18.12 -0.49 1.86
N ILE A 125 16.85 -0.41 1.52
CA ILE A 125 15.90 -1.52 1.49
C ILE A 125 15.19 -1.50 0.15
N ASP A 126 15.17 -2.65 -0.53
CA ASP A 126 14.37 -2.88 -1.73
C ASP A 126 13.04 -3.53 -1.34
N PHE A 127 11.92 -2.88 -1.67
CA PHE A 127 10.60 -3.46 -1.44
C PHE A 127 10.35 -4.70 -2.31
N ALA A 128 11.08 -4.89 -3.41
CA ALA A 128 10.97 -6.09 -4.24
C ALA A 128 11.31 -7.38 -3.48
N ASP A 129 12.17 -7.29 -2.46
CA ASP A 129 12.54 -8.44 -1.61
C ASP A 129 11.44 -8.83 -0.62
N ILE A 130 10.38 -8.03 -0.50
CA ILE A 130 9.29 -8.26 0.43
C ILE A 130 8.12 -8.95 -0.27
N ILE A 131 7.70 -10.07 0.28
CA ILE A 131 6.56 -10.83 -0.23
C ILE A 131 5.26 -10.05 -0.02
N ILE A 132 4.45 -9.96 -1.08
CA ILE A 132 3.10 -9.37 -1.02
C ILE A 132 2.20 -10.31 -0.22
N LYS A 133 1.58 -9.80 0.85
CA LYS A 133 0.67 -10.53 1.73
C LYS A 133 -0.67 -9.83 1.87
N GLY A 134 -1.57 -10.38 2.65
CA GLY A 134 -2.81 -9.71 3.04
C GLY A 134 -2.56 -8.55 4.01
N ARG A 135 -3.52 -7.62 4.09
CA ARG A 135 -3.44 -6.41 4.93
C ARG A 135 -3.19 -6.67 6.42
N VAL A 136 -3.62 -7.83 6.93
CA VAL A 136 -3.49 -8.21 8.36
C VAL A 136 -2.08 -8.65 8.74
N SER A 137 -1.17 -8.86 7.78
CA SER A 137 0.19 -9.26 8.08
C SER A 137 0.92 -8.18 8.90
N LYS A 138 1.71 -8.62 9.88
CA LYS A 138 2.56 -7.72 10.67
C LYS A 138 3.69 -7.12 9.84
N GLY A 139 4.23 -7.90 8.90
CA GLY A 139 5.39 -7.53 8.09
C GLY A 139 6.72 -7.96 8.69
N ASN A 140 7.81 -7.51 8.05
CA ASN A 140 9.17 -7.83 8.42
C ASN A 140 9.75 -6.73 9.31
N LEU A 141 10.54 -7.12 10.30
CA LEU A 141 11.24 -6.17 11.17
C LEU A 141 12.27 -5.37 10.36
N VAL A 142 12.20 -4.05 10.43
CA VAL A 142 13.20 -3.14 9.86
C VAL A 142 14.28 -2.83 10.89
N THR A 143 13.86 -2.32 12.04
CA THR A 143 14.79 -1.94 13.11
C THR A 143 14.07 -1.81 14.45
N LYS A 144 14.80 -2.03 15.53
CA LYS A 144 14.37 -1.72 16.90
C LYS A 144 14.70 -0.30 17.32
N HIS A 145 15.51 0.41 16.54
CA HIS A 145 15.99 1.76 16.84
C HIS A 145 15.06 2.83 16.25
N ALA A 146 15.17 4.04 16.78
CA ALA A 146 14.36 5.17 16.33
C ALA A 146 14.73 5.59 14.90
N VAL A 147 13.78 5.52 14.00
CA VAL A 147 13.93 6.01 12.62
C VAL A 147 13.85 7.54 12.63
N LYS A 148 14.79 8.19 11.99
CA LYS A 148 14.82 9.63 11.78
C LYS A 148 13.97 10.00 10.56
N ARG A 149 14.22 9.33 9.42
CA ARG A 149 13.50 9.53 8.15
C ARG A 149 13.71 8.35 7.21
N ILE A 150 12.81 8.22 6.26
CA ILE A 150 12.90 7.28 5.14
C ILE A 150 12.85 8.11 3.85
N GLU A 151 13.78 7.88 2.96
CA GLU A 151 13.93 8.62 1.70
C GLU A 151 13.81 7.67 0.53
N LEU A 152 13.06 8.07 -0.50
CA LEU A 152 13.04 7.37 -1.77
C LEU A 152 14.42 7.46 -2.41
N LYS A 153 15.03 6.32 -2.73
CA LYS A 153 16.31 6.24 -3.44
C LYS A 153 16.11 5.99 -4.93
N GLU A 154 15.28 5.00 -5.26
CA GLU A 154 15.00 4.62 -6.64
C GLU A 154 13.50 4.39 -6.81
N LYS A 155 12.95 4.84 -7.95
CA LYS A 155 11.56 4.59 -8.30
C LYS A 155 11.29 3.11 -8.43
N GLY A 156 10.06 2.71 -8.10
CA GLY A 156 9.63 1.33 -8.19
C GLY A 156 9.51 0.85 -9.63
N VAL A 157 9.89 -0.41 -9.83
CA VAL A 157 9.62 -1.17 -11.04
C VAL A 157 8.56 -2.20 -10.72
N SER A 158 7.69 -2.51 -11.69
CA SER A 158 6.64 -3.52 -11.50
C SER A 158 7.24 -4.88 -11.17
N THR A 159 6.77 -5.50 -10.09
CA THR A 159 7.10 -6.87 -9.70
C THR A 159 6.06 -7.89 -10.19
N LEU A 160 5.00 -7.43 -10.83
CA LEU A 160 3.91 -8.26 -11.36
C LEU A 160 4.11 -8.50 -12.85
N LYS A 161 3.86 -9.72 -13.28
CA LYS A 161 3.87 -10.04 -14.71
C LYS A 161 2.70 -9.33 -15.41
N PRO A 162 2.90 -8.74 -16.59
CA PRO A 162 1.81 -8.20 -17.38
C PRO A 162 0.91 -9.33 -17.84
N ARG A 163 -0.40 -9.10 -17.77
CA ARG A 163 -1.39 -10.03 -18.32
C ARG A 163 -1.74 -9.63 -19.73
N LYS A 164 -1.92 -10.62 -20.61
CA LYS A 164 -2.24 -10.42 -22.02
C LYS A 164 -3.64 -10.96 -22.30
N ILE A 165 -4.38 -10.25 -23.14
CA ILE A 165 -5.68 -10.69 -23.65
C ILE A 165 -5.50 -11.04 -25.10
N TRP A 166 -5.99 -12.20 -25.48
CA TRP A 166 -6.03 -12.71 -26.85
C TRP A 166 -7.47 -12.91 -27.27
N PHE A 167 -7.81 -12.47 -28.45
CA PHE A 167 -9.10 -12.77 -29.06
C PHE A 167 -8.92 -13.88 -30.09
N ASP A 168 -9.67 -14.96 -29.94
CA ASP A 168 -9.73 -16.03 -30.92
C ASP A 168 -10.97 -15.82 -31.80
N ASP A 169 -10.72 -15.38 -33.02
CA ASP A 169 -11.77 -15.03 -33.98
C ASP A 169 -12.53 -16.27 -34.48
N THR A 170 -11.89 -17.44 -34.49
CA THR A 170 -12.49 -18.69 -34.97
C THR A 170 -13.63 -19.17 -34.07
N ILE A 171 -13.45 -19.08 -32.77
CA ILE A 171 -14.41 -19.53 -31.76
C ILE A 171 -15.05 -18.37 -30.98
N GLN A 172 -14.75 -17.13 -31.38
CA GLN A 172 -15.28 -15.91 -30.76
C GLN A 172 -15.02 -15.86 -29.25
N ARG A 173 -13.81 -16.20 -28.83
CA ARG A 173 -13.42 -16.32 -27.41
C ARG A 173 -12.30 -15.38 -27.02
N LEU A 174 -12.42 -14.78 -25.84
CA LEU A 174 -11.32 -14.09 -25.17
C LEU A 174 -10.56 -15.06 -24.26
N ASN A 175 -9.25 -15.11 -24.44
CA ASN A 175 -8.33 -15.87 -23.58
C ASN A 175 -7.42 -14.90 -22.85
N VAL A 176 -7.15 -15.15 -21.56
CA VAL A 176 -6.25 -14.35 -20.75
C VAL A 176 -5.02 -15.19 -20.45
N ASP A 177 -3.83 -14.64 -20.74
CA ASP A 177 -2.52 -15.26 -20.52
C ASP A 177 -2.24 -16.56 -21.29
N GLY A 178 -3.13 -17.05 -22.13
CA GLY A 178 -2.98 -18.23 -22.95
C GLY A 178 -3.50 -18.02 -24.38
N ARG A 179 -2.78 -18.50 -25.38
CA ARG A 179 -3.26 -18.60 -26.76
C ARG A 179 -4.10 -19.86 -26.86
N GLY A 180 -5.29 -19.92 -26.35
CA GLY A 180 -6.24 -21.02 -26.52
C GLY A 180 -5.70 -22.27 -27.21
N GLU A 181 -4.86 -23.04 -26.55
CA GLU A 181 -4.63 -24.43 -26.99
C GLU A 181 -5.93 -25.15 -26.74
N LEU A 182 -6.57 -25.59 -27.80
CA LEU A 182 -7.69 -26.51 -27.74
C LEU A 182 -7.15 -27.78 -27.03
N VAL A 183 -7.49 -27.93 -25.76
CA VAL A 183 -7.39 -29.20 -25.09
C VAL A 183 -8.49 -30.04 -25.76
N GLY A 184 -8.09 -30.89 -26.66
CA GLY A 184 -8.95 -31.85 -27.31
C GLY A 184 -9.54 -32.86 -26.33
#